data_932e31aac64a6d5c3ef954bebcdb95e6
#
_entry.id   932e31aac64a6d5c3ef954bebcdb95e6
#
_cell.length_a   1.000
_cell.length_b   1.000
_cell.length_c   1.000
_cell.angle_alpha   90.00
_cell.angle_beta   90.00
_cell.angle_gamma   90.00
#
_symmetry.space_group_name_H-M   'P 1'
#
loop_
_entity.id
_entity.type
_entity.pdbx_description
1 polymer ?
#
loop_
_entity_poly.entity_id
_entity_poly.type
_entity_poly.pdbx_seq_one_letter_code
_entity_poly.pdbx_strand_id
1 'polypeptide(L)'
;LAAETIREHEEKTGRRIVRVAGVCGQTEDALRDAELARELDYDLGLLNLSAFPDADDVTLLAHARRVAEVIPLFGFYLQPDIGGRLLSREFFREFAAIPNLIAVKMAAFDRELTQEAIEGIEDSGRGDEVILYTGNDNFIIEDLTEGYLIPTANGTKLRRMTGGLLGH
;
A
#
# COMPACT_ATOMS: atom_id res chain seq x y z
N LEU A 1 13.17 14.79 -13.46
CA LEU A 1 12.61 14.43 -14.78
C LEU A 1 11.14 13.99 -14.67
N ALA A 2 10.78 12.87 -14.01
CA ALA A 2 9.39 12.38 -13.95
C ALA A 2 8.43 13.43 -13.35
N ALA A 3 8.74 14.01 -12.20
CA ALA A 3 7.92 15.03 -11.55
C ALA A 3 7.72 16.28 -12.44
N GLU A 4 8.74 16.70 -13.15
CA GLU A 4 8.68 17.83 -14.11
C GLU A 4 7.76 17.50 -15.28
N THR A 5 7.94 16.31 -15.89
CA THR A 5 7.10 15.88 -17.03
C THR A 5 5.63 15.77 -16.64
N ILE A 6 5.33 15.26 -15.44
CA ILE A 6 3.96 15.19 -14.93
C ILE A 6 3.40 16.60 -14.73
N ARG A 7 4.16 17.52 -14.13
CA ARG A 7 3.74 18.90 -13.94
C ARG A 7 3.42 19.61 -15.26
N GLU A 8 4.30 19.47 -16.26
CA GLU A 8 4.05 20.00 -17.61
C GLU A 8 2.79 19.42 -18.24
N HIS A 9 2.52 18.13 -18.02
CA HIS A 9 1.30 17.50 -18.54
C HIS A 9 0.05 18.03 -17.84
N GLU A 10 0.09 18.17 -16.52
CA GLU A 10 -1.01 18.72 -15.71
C GLU A 10 -1.33 20.17 -16.15
N GLU A 11 -0.29 20.99 -16.33
CA GLU A 11 -0.45 22.38 -16.84
C GLU A 11 -1.10 22.44 -18.23
N LYS A 12 -0.70 21.53 -19.13
CA LYS A 12 -1.24 21.47 -20.50
C LYS A 12 -2.67 20.93 -20.59
N THR A 13 -3.03 19.99 -19.70
CA THR A 13 -4.30 19.26 -19.81
C THR A 13 -5.35 19.67 -18.79
N GLY A 14 -4.96 20.36 -17.72
CA GLY A 14 -5.79 20.64 -16.55
C GLY A 14 -6.16 19.39 -15.74
N ARG A 15 -5.52 18.23 -15.99
CA ARG A 15 -5.78 16.96 -15.30
C ARG A 15 -4.69 16.69 -14.28
N ARG A 16 -5.09 16.56 -13.03
CA ARG A 16 -4.17 16.16 -11.97
C ARG A 16 -3.88 14.65 -12.06
N ILE A 17 -2.61 14.28 -11.85
CA ILE A 17 -2.11 12.91 -11.76
C ILE A 17 -1.63 12.67 -10.33
N VAL A 18 -2.11 11.62 -9.67
CA VAL A 18 -1.59 11.19 -8.36
C VAL A 18 -0.18 10.62 -8.55
N ARG A 19 0.79 11.22 -7.85
CA ARG A 19 2.20 10.86 -7.96
C ARG A 19 2.57 9.97 -6.79
N VAL A 20 3.05 8.76 -7.09
CA VAL A 20 3.49 7.79 -6.10
C VAL A 20 4.97 7.53 -6.28
N ALA A 21 5.77 7.80 -5.25
CA ALA A 21 7.22 7.54 -5.24
C ALA A 21 7.50 6.20 -4.55
N GLY A 22 8.49 5.45 -5.02
CA GLY A 22 9.04 4.32 -4.28
C GLY A 22 9.77 4.81 -3.03
N VAL A 23 9.51 4.16 -1.88
CA VAL A 23 10.19 4.41 -0.60
C VAL A 23 10.74 3.08 -0.12
N CYS A 24 12.07 2.95 -0.10
CA CYS A 24 12.75 1.67 0.06
C CYS A 24 13.90 1.75 1.09
N GLY A 25 14.43 0.58 1.43
CA GLY A 25 15.61 0.47 2.29
C GLY A 25 15.29 0.43 3.78
N GLN A 26 16.36 0.54 4.58
CA GLN A 26 16.24 0.67 6.03
C GLN A 26 15.63 2.03 6.39
N THR A 27 15.21 2.21 7.64
CA THR A 27 14.41 3.39 8.03
C THR A 27 15.04 4.73 7.64
N GLU A 28 16.34 4.89 7.80
CA GLU A 28 17.01 6.14 7.45
C GLU A 28 17.11 6.38 5.93
N ASP A 29 17.18 5.32 5.12
CA ASP A 29 17.13 5.42 3.66
C ASP A 29 15.71 5.77 3.21
N ALA A 30 14.72 5.05 3.74
CA ALA A 30 13.30 5.29 3.46
C ALA A 30 12.85 6.72 3.84
N LEU A 31 13.37 7.27 4.93
CA LEU A 31 13.10 8.65 5.32
C LEU A 31 13.69 9.64 4.30
N ARG A 32 14.92 9.39 3.80
CA ARG A 32 15.51 10.24 2.74
C ARG A 32 14.71 10.17 1.44
N ASP A 33 14.26 8.98 1.05
CA ASP A 33 13.38 8.81 -0.12
C ASP A 33 12.07 9.56 0.05
N ALA A 34 11.45 9.46 1.22
CA ALA A 34 10.20 10.13 1.55
C ALA A 34 10.33 11.66 1.58
N GLU A 35 11.41 12.19 2.13
CA GLU A 35 11.71 13.62 2.15
C GLU A 35 11.90 14.16 0.73
N LEU A 36 12.69 13.45 -0.10
CA LEU A 36 12.89 13.81 -1.51
C LEU A 36 11.58 13.74 -2.30
N ALA A 37 10.77 12.71 -2.08
CA ALA A 37 9.47 12.58 -2.72
C ALA A 37 8.55 13.77 -2.38
N ARG A 38 8.50 14.17 -1.12
CA ARG A 38 7.75 15.34 -0.67
C ARG A 38 8.26 16.64 -1.30
N GLU A 39 9.58 16.83 -1.36
CA GLU A 39 10.20 18.01 -2.01
C GLU A 39 9.87 18.10 -3.52
N LEU A 40 9.66 16.96 -4.16
CA LEU A 40 9.29 16.85 -5.57
C LEU A 40 7.77 16.84 -5.82
N ASP A 41 6.96 17.15 -4.79
CA ASP A 41 5.48 17.18 -4.84
C ASP A 41 4.85 15.81 -5.18
N TYR A 42 5.42 14.70 -4.70
CA TYR A 42 4.73 13.41 -4.73
C TYR A 42 3.65 13.35 -3.64
N ASP A 43 2.53 12.73 -3.97
CA ASP A 43 1.37 12.63 -3.09
C ASP A 43 1.49 11.49 -2.08
N LEU A 44 2.12 10.37 -2.48
CA LEU A 44 2.21 9.13 -1.71
C LEU A 44 3.59 8.49 -1.83
N GLY A 45 4.02 7.82 -0.76
CA GLY A 45 5.17 6.92 -0.75
C GLY A 45 4.73 5.45 -0.80
N LEU A 46 5.08 4.72 -1.86
CA LEU A 46 4.91 3.27 -1.94
C LEU A 46 5.98 2.60 -1.07
N LEU A 47 5.57 2.20 0.13
CA LEU A 47 6.48 1.66 1.14
C LEU A 47 6.80 0.19 0.89
N ASN A 48 8.06 -0.10 0.59
CA ASN A 48 8.57 -1.45 0.41
C ASN A 48 9.29 -1.94 1.70
N LEU A 49 8.88 -3.11 2.21
CA LEU A 49 9.41 -3.71 3.43
C LEU A 49 10.52 -4.77 3.18
N SER A 50 10.97 -4.96 1.93
CA SER A 50 11.96 -5.98 1.56
C SER A 50 13.32 -5.84 2.26
N ALA A 51 13.64 -4.65 2.75
CA ALA A 51 14.88 -4.40 3.51
C ALA A 51 14.86 -5.01 4.94
N PHE A 52 13.74 -5.59 5.34
CA PHE A 52 13.52 -6.17 6.68
C PHE A 52 13.06 -7.63 6.62
N PRO A 53 13.85 -8.55 6.02
CA PRO A 53 13.39 -9.92 5.77
C PRO A 53 13.05 -10.68 7.06
N ASP A 54 13.79 -10.44 8.15
CA ASP A 54 13.68 -11.16 9.41
C ASP A 54 13.12 -10.33 10.58
N ALA A 55 12.68 -9.08 10.31
CA ALA A 55 12.13 -8.22 11.36
C ALA A 55 10.77 -8.70 11.84
N ASP A 56 10.46 -8.46 13.11
CA ASP A 56 9.13 -8.67 13.66
C ASP A 56 8.16 -7.54 13.25
N ASP A 57 6.87 -7.79 13.47
CA ASP A 57 5.81 -6.83 13.12
C ASP A 57 5.97 -5.50 13.88
N VAL A 58 6.49 -5.53 15.11
CA VAL A 58 6.73 -4.29 15.89
C VAL A 58 7.75 -3.40 15.21
N THR A 59 8.83 -3.98 14.71
CA THR A 59 9.89 -3.27 13.98
C THR A 59 9.35 -2.71 12.65
N LEU A 60 8.59 -3.51 11.90
CA LEU A 60 7.98 -3.07 10.65
C LEU A 60 6.99 -1.92 10.84
N LEU A 61 6.15 -2.03 11.85
CA LEU A 61 5.17 -0.99 12.18
C LEU A 61 5.83 0.29 12.69
N ALA A 62 6.91 0.18 13.47
CA ALA A 62 7.69 1.33 13.89
C ALA A 62 8.34 2.04 12.69
N HIS A 63 8.91 1.27 11.75
CA HIS A 63 9.43 1.81 10.48
C HIS A 63 8.35 2.52 9.68
N ALA A 64 7.20 1.88 9.47
CA ALA A 64 6.09 2.46 8.72
C ALA A 64 5.55 3.75 9.35
N ARG A 65 5.40 3.79 10.68
CA ARG A 65 4.97 4.99 11.40
C ARG A 65 5.92 6.16 11.20
N ARG A 66 7.23 5.93 11.27
CA ARG A 66 8.23 6.98 11.02
C ARG A 66 8.16 7.54 9.61
N VAL A 67 8.01 6.68 8.60
CA VAL A 67 7.86 7.14 7.20
C VAL A 67 6.54 7.88 7.00
N ALA A 68 5.46 7.43 7.64
CA ALA A 68 4.14 8.09 7.59
C ALA A 68 4.13 9.51 8.18
N GLU A 69 5.07 9.86 9.04
CA GLU A 69 5.25 11.22 9.55
C GLU A 69 5.77 12.18 8.47
N VAL A 70 6.41 11.65 7.44
CA VAL A 70 7.04 12.44 6.36
C VAL A 70 6.14 12.55 5.14
N ILE A 71 5.56 11.43 4.68
CA ILE A 71 4.72 11.34 3.47
C ILE A 71 3.56 10.37 3.72
N PRO A 72 2.34 10.62 3.20
CA PRO A 72 1.26 9.65 3.25
C PRO A 72 1.65 8.34 2.57
N LEU A 73 1.26 7.21 3.18
CA LEU A 73 1.71 5.89 2.75
C LEU A 73 0.75 5.23 1.75
N PHE A 74 1.35 4.60 0.78
CA PHE A 74 0.80 3.53 -0.01
C PHE A 74 1.53 2.23 0.40
N GLY A 75 0.88 1.37 1.18
CA GLY A 75 1.47 0.10 1.62
C GLY A 75 1.69 -0.84 0.44
N PHE A 76 2.68 -1.74 0.56
CA PHE A 76 2.96 -2.73 -0.46
C PHE A 76 3.09 -4.12 0.14
N TYR A 77 2.07 -4.97 -0.04
CA TYR A 77 2.12 -6.38 0.32
C TYR A 77 2.71 -7.18 -0.83
N LEU A 78 4.01 -7.47 -0.76
CA LEU A 78 4.76 -8.19 -1.76
C LEU A 78 4.97 -9.65 -1.33
N GLN A 79 4.77 -10.60 -2.25
CA GLN A 79 5.00 -12.01 -2.02
C GLN A 79 6.47 -12.34 -1.70
N PRO A 80 6.74 -13.43 -0.93
CA PRO A 80 8.10 -13.81 -0.54
C PRO A 80 9.02 -14.16 -1.71
N ASP A 81 8.52 -14.79 -2.77
CA ASP A 81 9.31 -15.30 -3.90
C ASP A 81 10.07 -14.20 -4.67
N ILE A 82 9.66 -12.95 -4.54
CA ILE A 82 10.29 -11.79 -5.19
C ILE A 82 10.78 -10.75 -4.18
N GLY A 83 11.16 -11.20 -3.00
CA GLY A 83 11.78 -10.36 -1.97
C GLY A 83 10.81 -9.70 -1.00
N GLY A 84 9.55 -10.08 -1.02
CA GLY A 84 8.57 -9.69 -0.02
C GLY A 84 8.58 -10.63 1.19
N ARG A 85 7.46 -10.65 1.93
CA ARG A 85 7.30 -11.49 3.12
C ARG A 85 5.82 -11.76 3.39
N LEU A 86 5.55 -12.81 4.15
CA LEU A 86 4.21 -13.04 4.70
C LEU A 86 3.95 -12.01 5.82
N LEU A 87 2.78 -11.39 5.75
CA LEU A 87 2.30 -10.44 6.74
C LEU A 87 0.97 -10.93 7.29
N SER A 88 0.81 -10.91 8.60
CA SER A 88 -0.37 -11.43 9.27
C SER A 88 -1.57 -10.48 9.18
N ARG A 89 -2.78 -11.01 9.41
CA ARG A 89 -3.99 -10.20 9.60
C ARG A 89 -3.80 -9.15 10.69
N GLU A 90 -3.14 -9.52 11.79
CA GLU A 90 -2.85 -8.61 12.90
C GLU A 90 -1.91 -7.48 12.47
N PHE A 91 -0.88 -7.78 11.67
CA PHE A 91 -0.04 -6.74 11.08
C PHE A 91 -0.88 -5.73 10.29
N PHE A 92 -1.78 -6.19 9.43
CA PHE A 92 -2.61 -5.30 8.61
C PHE A 92 -3.60 -4.49 9.45
N ARG A 93 -4.09 -5.01 10.56
CA ARG A 93 -4.91 -4.27 11.52
C ARG A 93 -4.14 -3.08 12.10
N GLU A 94 -2.94 -3.32 12.61
CA GLU A 94 -2.08 -2.29 13.19
C GLU A 94 -1.52 -1.33 12.14
N PHE A 95 -1.21 -1.83 10.94
CA PHE A 95 -0.74 -1.02 9.82
C PHE A 95 -1.83 -0.06 9.32
N ALA A 96 -3.05 -0.55 9.19
CA ALA A 96 -4.19 0.27 8.80
C ALA A 96 -4.59 1.30 9.87
N ALA A 97 -4.24 1.07 11.14
CA ALA A 97 -4.44 2.04 12.20
C ALA A 97 -3.50 3.27 12.10
N ILE A 98 -2.47 3.24 11.24
CA ILE A 98 -1.61 4.40 10.97
C ILE A 98 -2.45 5.46 10.24
N PRO A 99 -2.64 6.68 10.80
CA PRO A 99 -3.55 7.68 10.22
C PRO A 99 -3.25 8.05 8.77
N ASN A 100 -1.96 8.12 8.42
CA ASN A 100 -1.49 8.49 7.08
C ASN A 100 -1.34 7.29 6.13
N LEU A 101 -1.83 6.09 6.46
CA LEU A 101 -1.98 5.02 5.47
C LEU A 101 -3.22 5.31 4.64
N ILE A 102 -3.02 5.58 3.36
CA ILE A 102 -4.07 5.96 2.41
C ILE A 102 -4.51 4.78 1.56
N ALA A 103 -3.57 3.94 1.14
CA ALA A 103 -3.85 2.82 0.26
C ALA A 103 -2.92 1.64 0.54
N VAL A 104 -3.31 0.45 0.08
CA VAL A 104 -2.45 -0.75 0.07
C VAL A 104 -2.53 -1.43 -1.30
N LYS A 105 -1.35 -1.70 -1.87
CA LYS A 105 -1.18 -2.57 -3.03
C LYS A 105 -1.04 -4.02 -2.56
N MET A 106 -1.96 -4.88 -2.99
CA MET A 106 -1.96 -6.31 -2.74
C MET A 106 -1.26 -7.03 -3.88
N ALA A 107 -0.11 -7.63 -3.61
CA ALA A 107 0.66 -8.45 -4.54
C ALA A 107 1.17 -9.71 -3.84
N ALA A 108 0.30 -10.35 -3.06
CA ALA A 108 0.57 -11.62 -2.39
C ALA A 108 0.53 -12.80 -3.36
N PHE A 109 -0.11 -12.66 -4.53
CA PHE A 109 -0.35 -13.68 -5.55
C PHE A 109 -1.11 -14.91 -5.02
N ASP A 110 -1.82 -14.71 -3.92
CA ASP A 110 -2.64 -15.67 -3.21
C ASP A 110 -3.91 -15.00 -2.72
N ARG A 111 -5.08 -15.59 -3.02
CA ARG A 111 -6.39 -14.99 -2.67
C ARG A 111 -6.69 -15.09 -1.18
N GLU A 112 -6.24 -16.15 -0.51
CA GLU A 112 -6.47 -16.33 0.93
C GLU A 112 -5.64 -15.31 1.72
N LEU A 113 -4.36 -15.15 1.38
CA LEU A 113 -3.48 -14.14 1.98
C LEU A 113 -3.98 -12.72 1.70
N THR A 114 -4.48 -12.46 0.49
CA THR A 114 -5.08 -11.16 0.14
C THR A 114 -6.33 -10.90 0.96
N GLN A 115 -7.20 -11.92 1.13
CA GLN A 115 -8.40 -11.79 1.96
C GLN A 115 -8.05 -11.54 3.43
N GLU A 116 -7.11 -12.30 4.02
CA GLU A 116 -6.65 -12.08 5.39
C GLU A 116 -6.13 -10.66 5.61
N ALA A 117 -5.37 -10.13 4.65
CA ALA A 117 -4.89 -8.75 4.71
C ALA A 117 -6.04 -7.73 4.72
N ILE A 118 -7.05 -7.93 3.85
CA ILE A 118 -8.24 -7.07 3.80
C ILE A 118 -9.04 -7.17 5.08
N GLU A 119 -9.20 -8.37 5.65
CA GLU A 119 -9.86 -8.57 6.93
C GLU A 119 -9.14 -7.81 8.06
N GLY A 120 -7.81 -7.83 8.08
CA GLY A 120 -7.03 -7.03 9.02
C GLY A 120 -7.28 -5.53 8.88
N ILE A 121 -7.36 -5.03 7.65
CA ILE A 121 -7.69 -3.62 7.38
C ILE A 121 -9.10 -3.28 7.87
N GLU A 122 -10.09 -4.16 7.67
CA GLU A 122 -11.45 -3.96 8.22
C GLU A 122 -11.45 -3.97 9.75
N ASP A 123 -10.71 -4.87 10.39
CA ASP A 123 -10.58 -4.97 11.86
C ASP A 123 -9.98 -3.71 12.49
N SER A 124 -9.24 -2.91 11.75
CA SER A 124 -8.71 -1.62 12.22
C SER A 124 -9.80 -0.56 12.41
N GLY A 125 -11.00 -0.77 11.87
CA GLY A 125 -12.08 0.20 11.79
C GLY A 125 -11.92 1.23 10.65
N ARG A 126 -10.82 1.18 9.88
CA ARG A 126 -10.55 2.11 8.77
C ARG A 126 -10.76 1.49 7.38
N GLY A 127 -11.49 0.39 7.32
CA GLY A 127 -11.73 -0.31 6.06
C GLY A 127 -12.32 0.56 4.95
N ASP A 128 -13.17 1.55 5.26
CA ASP A 128 -13.74 2.46 4.26
C ASP A 128 -12.80 3.61 3.88
N GLU A 129 -11.74 3.85 4.65
CA GLU A 129 -10.78 4.92 4.39
C GLU A 129 -9.57 4.43 3.59
N VAL A 130 -9.13 3.18 3.83
CA VAL A 130 -7.96 2.60 3.16
C VAL A 130 -8.35 2.04 1.80
N ILE A 131 -7.75 2.61 0.75
CA ILE A 131 -8.01 2.23 -0.64
C ILE A 131 -7.21 0.97 -0.99
N LEU A 132 -7.84 0.02 -1.68
CA LEU A 132 -7.21 -1.23 -2.11
C LEU A 132 -6.87 -1.20 -3.59
N TYR A 133 -5.63 -1.57 -3.92
CA TYR A 133 -5.16 -1.78 -5.29
C TYR A 133 -4.65 -3.20 -5.46
N THR A 134 -4.97 -3.83 -6.60
CA THR A 134 -4.38 -5.12 -6.93
C THR A 134 -3.03 -4.96 -7.65
N GLY A 135 -2.11 -5.82 -7.31
CA GLY A 135 -0.87 -6.14 -7.99
C GLY A 135 -0.73 -7.65 -8.17
N ASN A 136 -1.86 -8.38 -8.04
CA ASN A 136 -1.95 -9.82 -8.21
C ASN A 136 -2.15 -10.14 -9.70
N ASP A 137 -1.09 -10.27 -10.46
CA ASP A 137 -1.15 -10.47 -11.92
C ASP A 137 -1.93 -11.72 -12.33
N ASN A 138 -1.90 -12.75 -11.48
CA ASN A 138 -2.52 -14.06 -11.74
C ASN A 138 -4.05 -14.09 -11.61
N PHE A 139 -4.68 -13.10 -10.96
CA PHE A 139 -6.14 -13.01 -10.82
C PHE A 139 -6.65 -11.55 -10.74
N ILE A 140 -6.03 -10.67 -11.53
CA ILE A 140 -6.39 -9.24 -11.58
C ILE A 140 -7.85 -9.02 -11.96
N ILE A 141 -8.41 -9.83 -12.85
CA ILE A 141 -9.79 -9.68 -13.32
C ILE A 141 -10.75 -9.95 -12.17
N GLU A 142 -10.54 -11.03 -11.43
CA GLU A 142 -11.35 -11.39 -10.27
C GLU A 142 -11.27 -10.32 -9.17
N ASP A 143 -10.07 -9.80 -8.91
CA ASP A 143 -9.86 -8.73 -7.94
C ASP A 143 -10.65 -7.47 -8.29
N LEU A 144 -10.69 -7.09 -9.57
CA LEU A 144 -11.37 -5.89 -10.03
C LEU A 144 -12.89 -6.06 -10.20
N THR A 145 -13.36 -7.27 -10.48
CA THR A 145 -14.78 -7.53 -10.82
C THR A 145 -15.56 -8.18 -9.69
N GLU A 146 -15.01 -9.19 -9.02
CA GLU A 146 -15.70 -9.95 -7.98
C GLU A 146 -15.50 -9.35 -6.59
N GLY A 147 -14.25 -9.06 -6.22
CA GLY A 147 -13.86 -8.59 -4.90
C GLY A 147 -13.81 -9.70 -3.85
N TYR A 148 -13.91 -9.29 -2.58
CA TYR A 148 -13.73 -10.12 -1.40
C TYR A 148 -14.92 -9.95 -0.44
N LEU A 149 -15.50 -11.06 0.03
CA LEU A 149 -16.56 -11.07 1.03
C LEU A 149 -15.91 -11.14 2.42
N ILE A 150 -15.92 -10.03 3.14
CA ILE A 150 -15.24 -9.88 4.42
C ILE A 150 -16.27 -9.99 5.56
N PRO A 151 -16.10 -10.92 6.50
CA PRO A 151 -16.90 -10.97 7.71
C PRO A 151 -16.68 -9.72 8.57
N THR A 152 -17.74 -9.11 9.06
CA THR A 152 -17.69 -7.96 9.97
C THR A 152 -18.66 -8.18 11.14
N ALA A 153 -18.55 -7.38 12.18
CA ALA A 153 -19.49 -7.45 13.32
C ALA A 153 -20.97 -7.24 12.92
N ASN A 154 -21.22 -6.57 11.80
CA ASN A 154 -22.56 -6.24 11.30
C ASN A 154 -23.01 -7.13 10.11
N GLY A 155 -22.32 -8.24 9.85
CA GLY A 155 -22.59 -9.15 8.74
C GLY A 155 -21.41 -9.23 7.76
N THR A 156 -21.69 -9.46 6.48
CA THR A 156 -20.66 -9.59 5.46
C THR A 156 -20.60 -8.32 4.60
N LYS A 157 -19.40 -7.80 4.39
CA LYS A 157 -19.12 -6.63 3.55
C LYS A 157 -18.37 -7.04 2.30
N LEU A 158 -18.79 -6.57 1.14
CA LEU A 158 -18.04 -6.76 -0.10
C LEU A 158 -17.00 -5.66 -0.24
N ARG A 159 -15.72 -6.07 -0.31
CA ARG A 159 -14.60 -5.18 -0.60
C ARG A 159 -14.08 -5.42 -2.01
N ARG A 160 -13.84 -4.35 -2.75
CA ARG A 160 -13.31 -4.41 -4.12
C ARG A 160 -12.00 -3.64 -4.22
N MET A 161 -11.14 -4.10 -5.11
CA MET A 161 -9.98 -3.30 -5.51
C MET A 161 -10.45 -2.11 -6.35
N THR A 162 -9.91 -0.94 -6.05
CA THR A 162 -10.25 0.32 -6.76
C THR A 162 -9.59 0.37 -8.14
N GLY A 163 -8.45 -0.29 -8.28
CA GLY A 163 -7.68 -0.34 -9.53
C GLY A 163 -6.53 -1.32 -9.44
N GLY A 164 -5.79 -1.47 -10.54
CA GLY A 164 -4.57 -2.26 -10.61
C GLY A 164 -3.32 -1.37 -10.64
N LEU A 165 -2.26 -1.81 -10.00
CA LEU A 165 -0.93 -1.22 -10.07
C LEU A 165 0.07 -2.33 -10.32
N LEU A 166 0.31 -2.61 -11.59
CA LEU A 166 1.15 -3.70 -12.07
C LEU A 166 2.52 -3.18 -12.47
N GLY A 167 3.54 -4.01 -12.30
CA GLY A 167 4.89 -3.76 -12.81
C GLY A 167 5.08 -4.44 -14.16
N HIS A 168 5.44 -3.69 -15.17
CA HIS A 168 5.86 -4.20 -16.49
C HIS A 168 7.21 -3.64 -16.86
#